data_3b86bf62e4f605934bcce590fd82719e
#
_entry.id   3b86bf62e4f605934bcce590fd82719e
#
_cell.length_a   1.000
_cell.length_b   1.000
_cell.length_c   1.000
_cell.angle_alpha   90.00
_cell.angle_beta   90.00
_cell.angle_gamma   90.00
#
_symmetry.space_group_name_H-M   'P 1'
#
loop_
_entity.id
_entity.type
_entity.pdbx_description
1 polymer ?
#
loop_
_entity_poly.entity_id
_entity_poly.type
_entity_poly.pdbx_seq_one_letter_code
_entity_poly.pdbx_strand_id
1 'polypeptide(L)'
;MRAWAVVFIGLFLALGCAKQAPLPTQDTTPYNLEYGALPAPDIEGDNTLTVQGVQLGRMLFYEKRLSGDNSMSCASCHRQEHAFSDTAKFSIGIHGDPSHRQAMSAVNML
;
A
#
# COMPACT_ATOMS: atom_id res chain seq x y z
N MET A 1 -33.44 27.01 36.41
CA MET A 1 -33.27 26.46 35.06
C MET A 1 -31.81 26.53 34.50
N ARG A 2 -30.88 27.25 35.16
CA ARG A 2 -29.48 27.38 34.68
C ARG A 2 -28.51 26.26 35.17
N ALA A 3 -28.82 25.58 36.26
CA ALA A 3 -27.94 24.57 36.84
C ALA A 3 -27.94 23.23 36.08
N TRP A 4 -29.01 22.86 35.41
CA TRP A 4 -29.15 21.60 34.69
C TRP A 4 -28.38 21.56 33.35
N ALA A 5 -28.22 22.74 32.70
CA ALA A 5 -27.49 22.86 31.44
C ALA A 5 -25.98 22.56 31.62
N VAL A 6 -25.42 22.95 32.78
CA VAL A 6 -23.97 22.75 33.06
C VAL A 6 -23.64 21.27 33.33
N VAL A 7 -24.60 20.54 33.94
CA VAL A 7 -24.41 19.10 34.22
C VAL A 7 -24.43 18.28 32.92
N PHE A 8 -25.26 18.60 31.95
CA PHE A 8 -25.31 17.92 30.67
C PHE A 8 -24.09 18.17 29.80
N ILE A 9 -23.51 19.38 29.82
CA ILE A 9 -22.28 19.71 29.07
C ILE A 9 -21.08 18.96 29.68
N GLY A 10 -21.01 18.84 31.02
CA GLY A 10 -19.93 18.07 31.67
C GLY A 10 -19.95 16.57 31.38
N LEU A 11 -21.14 15.98 31.20
CA LEU A 11 -21.29 14.56 30.92
C LEU A 11 -20.87 14.18 29.48
N PHE A 12 -21.05 15.08 28.52
CA PHE A 12 -20.64 14.86 27.13
C PHE A 12 -19.12 14.93 26.91
N LEU A 13 -18.39 15.67 27.75
CA LEU A 13 -16.93 15.77 27.66
C LEU A 13 -16.19 14.56 28.24
N ALA A 14 -16.85 13.74 29.06
CA ALA A 14 -16.23 12.55 29.67
C ALA A 14 -16.23 11.29 28.78
N LEU A 15 -16.98 11.28 27.65
CA LEU A 15 -17.07 10.13 26.75
C LEU A 15 -16.02 10.14 25.61
N GLY A 16 -15.12 11.10 25.54
CA GLY A 16 -14.23 11.35 24.41
C GLY A 16 -12.89 10.59 24.41
N CYS A 17 -12.56 9.81 25.43
CA CYS A 17 -11.30 9.07 25.46
C CYS A 17 -11.54 7.55 25.35
N ALA A 18 -12.00 7.10 24.18
CA ALA A 18 -11.86 5.68 23.86
C ALA A 18 -10.34 5.38 23.75
N LYS A 19 -9.80 4.55 24.66
CA LYS A 19 -8.44 4.03 24.53
C LYS A 19 -8.35 3.36 23.16
N GLN A 20 -7.49 3.89 22.28
CA GLN A 20 -7.15 3.20 21.05
C GLN A 20 -6.66 1.80 21.42
N ALA A 21 -7.21 0.80 20.73
CA ALA A 21 -6.69 -0.55 20.85
C ALA A 21 -5.18 -0.52 20.55
N PRO A 22 -4.36 -1.28 21.29
CA PRO A 22 -2.94 -1.36 21.00
C PRO A 22 -2.77 -1.76 19.54
N LEU A 23 -1.86 -1.08 18.83
CA LEU A 23 -1.51 -1.46 17.46
C LEU A 23 -1.09 -2.94 17.47
N PRO A 24 -1.53 -3.71 16.47
CA PRO A 24 -1.10 -5.10 16.36
C PRO A 24 0.43 -5.14 16.33
N THR A 25 1.01 -6.06 17.10
CA THR A 25 2.46 -6.29 17.06
C THR A 25 2.85 -6.66 15.64
N GLN A 26 3.84 -5.95 15.10
CA GLN A 26 4.36 -6.24 13.78
C GLN A 26 4.97 -7.65 13.79
N ASP A 27 4.48 -8.51 12.92
CA ASP A 27 5.10 -9.81 12.71
C ASP A 27 6.36 -9.63 11.86
N THR A 28 7.47 -10.11 12.38
CA THR A 28 8.80 -10.03 11.75
C THR A 28 9.26 -11.36 11.19
N THR A 29 8.33 -12.31 10.95
CA THR A 29 8.67 -13.60 10.33
C THR A 29 9.38 -13.38 9.01
N PRO A 30 10.64 -13.83 8.84
CA PRO A 30 11.39 -13.61 7.61
C PRO A 30 10.70 -14.25 6.40
N TYR A 31 10.72 -13.54 5.28
CA TYR A 31 10.27 -14.08 3.99
C TYR A 31 11.47 -14.64 3.23
N ASN A 32 11.39 -15.93 2.88
CA ASN A 32 12.42 -16.56 2.03
C ASN A 32 12.13 -16.24 0.56
N LEU A 33 12.95 -15.36 -0.02
CA LEU A 33 12.85 -15.01 -1.44
C LEU A 33 13.66 -16.03 -2.26
N GLU A 34 12.96 -16.76 -3.12
CA GLU A 34 13.62 -17.66 -4.09
C GLU A 34 13.90 -16.86 -5.38
N TYR A 35 15.16 -16.63 -5.68
CA TYR A 35 15.60 -15.86 -6.85
C TYR A 35 16.31 -16.74 -7.91
N GLY A 36 16.38 -18.08 -7.68
CA GLY A 36 16.90 -19.05 -8.66
C GLY A 36 18.33 -18.75 -9.09
N ALA A 37 18.56 -18.56 -10.39
CA ALA A 37 19.87 -18.26 -10.97
C ALA A 37 20.18 -16.75 -11.04
N LEU A 38 19.30 -15.89 -10.54
CA LEU A 38 19.54 -14.44 -10.47
C LEU A 38 20.55 -14.11 -9.36
N PRO A 39 21.26 -12.97 -9.44
CA PRO A 39 22.06 -12.48 -8.33
C PRO A 39 21.22 -12.33 -7.07
N ALA A 40 21.83 -12.56 -5.91
CA ALA A 40 21.16 -12.31 -4.64
C ALA A 40 20.78 -10.82 -4.55
N PRO A 41 19.54 -10.50 -4.11
CA PRO A 41 19.13 -9.12 -3.97
C PRO A 41 19.92 -8.44 -2.84
N ASP A 42 20.27 -7.17 -3.04
CA ASP A 42 20.84 -6.31 -2.01
C ASP A 42 19.68 -5.63 -1.25
N ILE A 43 19.31 -6.20 -0.12
CA ILE A 43 18.21 -5.70 0.70
C ILE A 43 18.77 -4.86 1.82
N GLU A 44 18.40 -3.58 1.85
CA GLU A 44 18.81 -2.64 2.91
C GLU A 44 18.41 -3.15 4.30
N GLY A 45 19.33 -3.03 5.27
CA GLY A 45 19.20 -3.65 6.59
C GLY A 45 18.04 -3.13 7.44
N ASP A 46 17.49 -1.97 7.14
CA ASP A 46 16.34 -1.37 7.84
C ASP A 46 14.98 -1.75 7.21
N ASN A 47 14.99 -2.38 6.02
CA ASN A 47 13.78 -2.84 5.32
C ASN A 47 13.87 -4.35 4.99
N THR A 48 14.02 -5.16 6.01
CA THR A 48 14.09 -6.62 5.84
C THR A 48 12.77 -7.19 5.31
N LEU A 49 12.87 -8.19 4.42
CA LEU A 49 11.69 -8.88 3.90
C LEU A 49 11.03 -9.73 4.99
N THR A 50 9.77 -9.44 5.27
CA THR A 50 8.92 -10.24 6.14
C THR A 50 7.71 -10.78 5.37
N VAL A 51 7.13 -11.89 5.87
CA VAL A 51 5.93 -12.49 5.25
C VAL A 51 4.80 -11.45 5.13
N GLN A 52 4.57 -10.69 6.20
CA GLN A 52 3.51 -9.66 6.22
C GLN A 52 3.87 -8.46 5.35
N GLY A 53 5.14 -8.07 5.30
CA GLY A 53 5.63 -7.01 4.42
C GLY A 53 5.40 -7.34 2.95
N VAL A 54 5.73 -8.57 2.54
CA VAL A 54 5.48 -9.05 1.16
C VAL A 54 3.99 -9.13 0.86
N GLN A 55 3.15 -9.60 1.80
CA GLN A 55 1.70 -9.61 1.64
C GLN A 55 1.14 -8.20 1.50
N LEU A 56 1.58 -7.27 2.35
CA LEU A 56 1.19 -5.85 2.26
C LEU A 56 1.60 -5.26 0.92
N GLY A 57 2.84 -5.49 0.47
CA GLY A 57 3.33 -5.01 -0.83
C GLY A 57 2.47 -5.50 -1.99
N ARG A 58 2.06 -6.77 -1.97
CA ARG A 58 1.12 -7.33 -2.96
C ARG A 58 -0.24 -6.64 -2.91
N MET A 59 -0.79 -6.43 -1.73
CA MET A 59 -2.08 -5.72 -1.59
C MET A 59 -1.97 -4.30 -2.12
N LEU A 60 -0.91 -3.56 -1.79
CA LEU A 60 -0.69 -2.19 -2.25
C LEU A 60 -0.50 -2.11 -3.77
N PHE A 61 0.15 -3.10 -4.38
CA PHE A 61 0.35 -3.16 -5.84
C PHE A 61 -0.96 -3.20 -6.63
N TYR A 62 -2.00 -3.85 -6.08
CA TYR A 62 -3.33 -3.94 -6.67
C TYR A 62 -4.34 -2.92 -6.09
N GLU A 63 -3.92 -2.08 -5.14
CA GLU A 63 -4.81 -1.19 -4.42
C GLU A 63 -5.10 0.09 -5.23
N LYS A 64 -6.34 0.23 -5.68
CA LYS A 64 -6.77 1.38 -6.48
C LYS A 64 -6.95 2.66 -5.67
N ARG A 65 -7.20 2.56 -4.35
CA ARG A 65 -7.32 3.73 -3.46
C ARG A 65 -6.04 4.56 -3.35
N LEU A 66 -4.92 4.06 -3.85
CA LEU A 66 -3.67 4.81 -3.94
C LEU A 66 -3.62 5.78 -5.13
N SER A 67 -4.53 5.66 -6.10
CA SER A 67 -4.67 6.64 -7.18
C SER A 67 -5.59 7.80 -6.78
N GLY A 68 -5.41 8.95 -7.41
CA GLY A 68 -6.13 10.17 -7.06
C GLY A 68 -7.65 10.10 -7.22
N ASP A 69 -8.14 9.19 -8.07
CA ASP A 69 -9.56 8.98 -8.38
C ASP A 69 -10.07 7.57 -8.06
N ASN A 70 -9.24 6.73 -7.45
CA ASN A 70 -9.49 5.33 -7.12
C ASN A 70 -9.75 4.43 -8.36
N SER A 71 -9.34 4.84 -9.56
CA SER A 71 -9.59 4.08 -10.80
C SER A 71 -8.45 3.10 -11.12
N MET A 72 -7.21 3.41 -10.75
CA MET A 72 -6.02 2.70 -11.18
C MET A 72 -5.17 2.22 -10.00
N SER A 73 -4.40 1.18 -10.25
CA SER A 73 -3.35 0.68 -9.34
C SER A 73 -2.05 0.50 -10.12
N CYS A 74 -0.95 0.13 -9.46
CA CYS A 74 0.30 -0.24 -10.13
C CYS A 74 0.06 -1.36 -11.17
N ALA A 75 -0.77 -2.36 -10.83
CA ALA A 75 -1.13 -3.46 -11.70
C ALA A 75 -1.92 -3.05 -12.95
N SER A 76 -2.46 -1.84 -13.02
CA SER A 76 -3.17 -1.36 -14.21
C SER A 76 -2.23 -1.19 -15.41
N CYS A 77 -0.97 -0.84 -15.16
CA CYS A 77 0.07 -0.69 -16.18
C CYS A 77 1.15 -1.79 -16.10
N HIS A 78 1.41 -2.33 -14.90
CA HIS A 78 2.38 -3.40 -14.69
C HIS A 78 1.66 -4.74 -14.55
N ARG A 79 1.21 -5.31 -15.68
CA ARG A 79 0.39 -6.52 -15.69
C ARG A 79 1.25 -7.78 -15.59
N GLN A 80 0.88 -8.65 -14.67
CA GLN A 80 1.63 -9.90 -14.42
C GLN A 80 1.73 -10.79 -15.65
N GLU A 81 0.65 -10.89 -16.46
CA GLU A 81 0.60 -11.67 -17.69
C GLU A 81 1.52 -11.14 -18.81
N HIS A 82 2.05 -9.93 -18.65
CA HIS A 82 3.00 -9.29 -19.56
C HIS A 82 4.35 -9.01 -18.89
N ALA A 83 4.77 -9.90 -17.98
CA ALA A 83 5.99 -9.73 -17.19
C ALA A 83 6.04 -8.39 -16.45
N PHE A 84 4.92 -7.98 -15.88
CA PHE A 84 4.74 -6.71 -15.16
C PHE A 84 5.04 -5.46 -16.00
N SER A 85 4.75 -5.52 -17.30
CA SER A 85 4.80 -4.37 -18.22
C SER A 85 3.43 -4.04 -18.79
N ASP A 86 3.34 -2.95 -19.57
CA ASP A 86 2.15 -2.61 -20.36
C ASP A 86 2.30 -3.11 -21.81
N THR A 87 1.18 -3.45 -22.45
CA THR A 87 1.14 -3.76 -23.89
C THR A 87 1.00 -2.50 -24.75
N ALA A 88 0.54 -1.39 -24.18
CA ALA A 88 0.41 -0.11 -24.88
C ALA A 88 1.78 0.55 -25.06
N LYS A 89 1.98 1.22 -26.20
CA LYS A 89 3.18 2.04 -26.44
C LYS A 89 3.35 3.13 -25.38
N PHE A 90 2.24 3.69 -24.92
CA PHE A 90 2.15 4.68 -23.87
C PHE A 90 1.02 4.28 -22.92
N SER A 91 1.33 4.12 -21.66
CA SER A 91 0.32 3.81 -20.64
C SER A 91 -0.62 5.00 -20.46
N ILE A 92 -1.87 4.73 -20.15
CA ILE A 92 -2.90 5.76 -19.97
C ILE A 92 -3.02 6.11 -18.49
N GLY A 93 -2.98 7.39 -18.15
CA GLY A 93 -3.15 7.90 -16.79
C GLY A 93 -4.62 8.03 -16.38
N ILE A 94 -4.84 8.44 -15.10
CA ILE A 94 -6.20 8.56 -14.50
C ILE A 94 -7.12 9.57 -15.21
N HIS A 95 -6.55 10.52 -15.93
CA HIS A 95 -7.33 11.50 -16.72
C HIS A 95 -7.53 11.08 -18.19
N GLY A 96 -7.12 9.85 -18.56
CA GLY A 96 -7.20 9.37 -19.93
C GLY A 96 -6.05 9.86 -20.83
N ASP A 97 -5.12 10.64 -20.32
CA ASP A 97 -3.97 11.12 -21.07
C ASP A 97 -2.90 10.04 -21.19
N PRO A 98 -2.29 9.89 -22.38
CA PRO A 98 -1.16 8.98 -22.54
C PRO A 98 0.08 9.53 -21.83
N SER A 99 0.83 8.62 -21.18
CA SER A 99 2.15 8.93 -20.63
C SER A 99 3.16 9.14 -21.76
N HIS A 100 4.35 9.63 -21.42
CA HIS A 100 5.43 9.80 -22.40
C HIS A 100 6.25 8.54 -22.65
N ARG A 101 6.00 7.46 -21.88
CA ARG A 101 6.76 6.20 -21.97
C ARG A 101 5.84 5.01 -21.73
N GLN A 102 6.26 3.86 -22.22
CA GLN A 102 5.68 2.57 -21.85
C GLN A 102 6.04 2.23 -20.41
N ALA A 103 5.14 1.59 -19.69
CA ALA A 103 5.45 0.99 -18.39
C ALA A 103 6.40 -0.21 -18.62
N MET A 104 7.65 -0.06 -18.17
CA MET A 104 8.66 -1.11 -18.27
C MET A 104 8.32 -2.27 -17.36
N SER A 105 8.90 -3.44 -17.64
CA SER A 105 8.78 -4.60 -16.77
C SER A 105 9.31 -4.29 -15.35
N ALA A 106 8.49 -4.56 -14.34
CA ALA A 106 8.86 -4.41 -12.93
C ALA A 106 9.34 -5.74 -12.36
N VAL A 107 10.41 -6.30 -12.95
CA VAL A 107 11.08 -7.51 -12.46
C VAL A 107 12.50 -7.16 -12.03
N ASN A 108 13.07 -7.92 -11.09
CA ASN A 108 14.42 -7.71 -10.54
C ASN A 108 14.65 -6.27 -10.04
N MET A 109 13.70 -5.77 -9.29
CA MET A 109 13.73 -4.39 -8.76
C MET A 109 14.37 -4.29 -7.36
N LEU A 110 14.98 -5.36 -6.88
CA LEU A 110 15.69 -5.45 -5.60
C LEU A 110 17.21 -5.36 -5.81
#